data_da613a16d1f8f5bb8407bba39baf3451
#
_entry.id   da613a16d1f8f5bb8407bba39baf3451
#
_cell.length_a   1.000
_cell.length_b   1.000
_cell.length_c   1.000
_cell.angle_alpha   90.00
_cell.angle_beta   90.00
_cell.angle_gamma   90.00
#
_symmetry.space_group_name_H-M   'P 1'
#
loop_
_entity.id
_entity.type
_entity.pdbx_description
1 polymer ?
#
loop_
_entity_poly.entity_id
_entity_poly.type
_entity_poly.pdbx_seq_one_letter_code
_entity_poly.pdbx_strand_id
1 'polypeptide(L)'
;MSALVLLDLSAAFGTVHHGTLLEVLSLRFGITGSVLEWFKSYLTGRTQTVTISSDTSAAVPLVCSVPQGSVVGSLLFIAYTGDIEESIDVYSLEHDLYADDTQLLSHMCMAEIQHRREAFENCVLAIQDWCASRRLQLNPDKTEIMWFGSRSNLAKLHMDDLCLRLGSFVINPSETVRNLGVLLDGELTIRPHIARTASTCVFHLRRLRQLRRLADQSTMQRLVSVFVIARLDYWIQYWLNYRLLLWHL
;
A
#
# COMPACT_ATOMS: atom_id res chain seq x y z
N MET A 1 17.69 -10.72 -11.91
CA MET A 1 16.41 -11.06 -11.27
C MET A 1 16.08 -9.99 -10.26
N SER A 2 14.80 -9.89 -9.89
CA SER A 2 14.38 -8.92 -8.87
C SER A 2 13.36 -9.56 -7.95
N ALA A 3 13.27 -9.08 -6.72
CA ALA A 3 12.22 -9.46 -5.79
C ALA A 3 11.54 -8.20 -5.27
N LEU A 4 10.22 -8.26 -5.15
CA LEU A 4 9.38 -7.22 -4.59
C LEU A 4 8.64 -7.79 -3.38
N VAL A 5 8.76 -7.11 -2.24
CA VAL A 5 7.97 -7.40 -1.04
C VAL A 5 6.99 -6.26 -0.83
N LEU A 6 5.72 -6.60 -0.70
CA LEU A 6 4.64 -5.67 -0.41
C LEU A 6 4.21 -5.86 1.04
N LEU A 7 4.25 -4.79 1.81
CA LEU A 7 3.87 -4.79 3.22
C LEU A 7 2.61 -3.95 3.40
N ASP A 8 1.66 -4.45 4.18
CA ASP A 8 0.40 -3.78 4.53
C ASP A 8 0.31 -3.57 6.04
N LEU A 9 -0.20 -2.44 6.46
CA LEU A 9 -0.43 -2.15 7.87
C LEU A 9 -1.88 -2.40 8.26
N SER A 10 -2.09 -3.08 9.40
CA SER A 10 -3.43 -3.30 9.92
C SER A 10 -4.04 -2.01 10.46
N ALA A 11 -5.18 -1.59 9.91
CA ALA A 11 -5.95 -0.43 10.38
C ALA A 11 -5.10 0.86 10.54
N ALA A 12 -4.15 1.10 9.65
CA ALA A 12 -3.09 2.11 9.73
C ALA A 12 -3.56 3.48 10.24
N PHE A 13 -4.55 4.08 9.58
CA PHE A 13 -5.10 5.39 9.98
C PHE A 13 -5.84 5.34 11.33
N GLY A 14 -6.43 4.20 11.67
CA GLY A 14 -7.20 4.01 12.90
C GLY A 14 -6.34 3.84 14.16
N THR A 15 -5.07 3.48 13.99
CA THR A 15 -4.16 3.15 15.11
C THR A 15 -3.16 4.27 15.43
N VAL A 16 -3.10 5.34 14.65
CA VAL A 16 -2.24 6.50 14.90
C VAL A 16 -2.51 7.08 16.29
N HIS A 17 -1.54 6.97 17.18
CA HIS A 17 -1.67 7.44 18.55
C HIS A 17 -1.45 8.96 18.63
N HIS A 18 -2.44 9.70 19.18
CA HIS A 18 -2.44 11.17 19.17
C HIS A 18 -1.23 11.77 19.89
N GLY A 19 -0.85 11.23 21.06
CA GLY A 19 0.32 11.72 21.82
C GLY A 19 1.61 11.58 21.01
N THR A 20 1.88 10.39 20.46
CA THR A 20 3.07 10.13 19.64
C THR A 20 3.09 11.00 18.39
N LEU A 21 1.93 11.20 17.73
CA LEU A 21 1.83 12.08 16.57
C LEU A 21 2.22 13.53 16.93
N LEU A 22 1.72 14.06 18.04
CA LEU A 22 2.05 15.42 18.49
C LEU A 22 3.54 15.55 18.86
N GLU A 23 4.15 14.52 19.45
CA GLU A 23 5.59 14.46 19.70
C GLU A 23 6.39 14.47 18.38
N VAL A 24 6.02 13.67 17.38
CA VAL A 24 6.64 13.63 16.07
C VAL A 24 6.54 15.00 15.38
N LEU A 25 5.36 15.62 15.39
CA LEU A 25 5.17 16.97 14.81
C LEU A 25 6.05 18.00 15.49
N SER A 26 6.21 17.93 16.82
CA SER A 26 7.04 18.87 17.56
C SER A 26 8.54 18.60 17.38
N LEU A 27 8.99 17.36 17.57
CA LEU A 27 10.41 17.03 17.60
C LEU A 27 11.05 16.94 16.22
N ARG A 28 10.34 16.35 15.27
CA ARG A 28 10.89 16.11 13.92
C ARG A 28 10.61 17.27 12.96
N PHE A 29 9.42 17.85 13.04
CA PHE A 29 8.99 18.93 12.13
C PHE A 29 9.10 20.33 12.75
N GLY A 30 9.50 20.44 14.02
CA GLY A 30 9.63 21.75 14.70
C GLY A 30 8.31 22.50 14.89
N ILE A 31 7.16 21.82 14.80
CA ILE A 31 5.85 22.42 14.96
C ILE A 31 5.60 22.68 16.44
N THR A 32 5.49 23.96 16.81
CA THR A 32 5.32 24.40 18.20
C THR A 32 4.25 25.50 18.33
N GLY A 33 3.99 25.93 19.56
CA GLY A 33 3.09 27.07 19.86
C GLY A 33 1.67 26.86 19.36
N SER A 34 1.06 27.89 18.81
CA SER A 34 -0.35 27.89 18.38
C SER A 34 -0.68 26.84 17.32
N VAL A 35 0.29 26.49 16.48
CA VAL A 35 0.09 25.47 15.43
C VAL A 35 -0.01 24.08 16.05
N LEU A 36 0.85 23.73 17.00
CA LEU A 36 0.78 22.47 17.74
C LEU A 36 -0.51 22.36 18.56
N GLU A 37 -0.92 23.44 19.22
CA GLU A 37 -2.18 23.47 19.98
C GLU A 37 -3.41 23.32 19.04
N TRP A 38 -3.33 23.80 17.81
CA TRP A 38 -4.36 23.57 16.80
C TRP A 38 -4.46 22.07 16.46
N PHE A 39 -3.34 21.38 16.19
CA PHE A 39 -3.35 19.93 15.93
C PHE A 39 -3.86 19.16 17.14
N LYS A 40 -3.48 19.55 18.34
CA LYS A 40 -3.97 18.97 19.57
C LYS A 40 -5.50 19.12 19.69
N SER A 41 -6.04 20.31 19.44
CA SER A 41 -7.48 20.56 19.40
C SER A 41 -8.19 19.75 18.31
N TYR A 42 -7.56 19.59 17.14
CA TYR A 42 -8.10 18.80 16.04
C TYR A 42 -8.23 17.30 16.37
N LEU A 43 -7.32 16.77 17.17
CA LEU A 43 -7.27 15.34 17.55
C LEU A 43 -8.03 15.02 18.83
N THR A 44 -8.10 15.93 19.79
CA THR A 44 -8.70 15.67 21.12
C THR A 44 -10.21 15.91 21.15
N GLY A 45 -10.88 15.29 22.13
CA GLY A 45 -12.32 15.44 22.34
C GLY A 45 -13.20 14.78 21.29
N ARG A 46 -12.63 13.97 20.43
CA ARG A 46 -13.36 13.23 19.39
C ARG A 46 -14.02 11.99 19.97
N THR A 47 -15.19 11.67 19.45
CA THR A 47 -15.93 10.45 19.81
C THR A 47 -16.39 9.72 18.56
N GLN A 48 -16.61 8.43 18.69
CA GLN A 48 -17.17 7.57 17.65
C GLN A 48 -18.49 6.98 18.12
N THR A 49 -19.48 6.94 17.23
CA THR A 49 -20.73 6.22 17.39
C THR A 49 -20.97 5.35 16.18
N VAL A 50 -21.67 4.24 16.36
CA VAL A 50 -22.14 3.37 15.27
C VAL A 50 -23.64 3.51 15.18
N THR A 51 -24.16 3.83 13.99
CA THR A 51 -25.59 3.93 13.71
C THR A 51 -26.02 2.85 12.74
N ILE A 52 -27.01 2.04 13.13
CA ILE A 52 -27.61 1.00 12.29
C ILE A 52 -29.13 1.29 12.23
N SER A 53 -29.62 1.66 11.08
CA SER A 53 -31.00 2.11 10.89
C SER A 53 -31.34 3.31 11.81
N SER A 54 -32.19 3.13 12.83
CA SER A 54 -32.59 4.15 13.80
C SER A 54 -31.78 4.11 15.09
N ASP A 55 -31.02 3.05 15.33
CA ASP A 55 -30.34 2.81 16.59
C ASP A 55 -28.90 3.32 16.52
N THR A 56 -28.50 4.08 17.54
CA THR A 56 -27.14 4.63 17.66
C THR A 56 -26.52 4.16 18.97
N SER A 57 -25.27 3.68 18.90
CA SER A 57 -24.51 3.25 20.06
C SER A 57 -24.17 4.43 20.98
N ALA A 58 -23.76 4.13 22.23
CA ALA A 58 -23.12 5.13 23.06
C ALA A 58 -21.84 5.68 22.41
N ALA A 59 -21.55 6.95 22.65
CA ALA A 59 -20.34 7.60 22.17
C ALA A 59 -19.10 7.07 22.92
N VAL A 60 -18.07 6.63 22.17
CA VAL A 60 -16.80 6.16 22.71
C VAL A 60 -15.71 7.19 22.39
N PRO A 61 -14.92 7.65 23.36
CA PRO A 61 -13.82 8.58 23.11
C PRO A 61 -12.75 7.95 22.22
N LEU A 62 -12.22 8.73 21.27
CA LEU A 62 -11.09 8.35 20.41
C LEU A 62 -9.79 8.92 20.98
N VAL A 63 -8.87 8.02 21.36
CA VAL A 63 -7.51 8.35 21.82
C VAL A 63 -6.45 8.09 20.75
N CYS A 64 -6.85 7.50 19.65
CA CYS A 64 -6.06 7.23 18.46
C CYS A 64 -6.92 7.49 17.21
N SER A 65 -6.35 7.37 16.05
CA SER A 65 -6.96 7.59 14.75
C SER A 65 -6.76 9.01 14.21
N VAL A 66 -6.39 9.07 12.93
CA VAL A 66 -6.54 10.27 12.12
C VAL A 66 -7.72 10.07 11.18
N PRO A 67 -8.59 11.11 10.98
CA PRO A 67 -9.81 10.94 10.19
C PRO A 67 -9.49 10.56 8.74
N GLN A 68 -9.82 9.34 8.37
CA GLN A 68 -9.67 8.87 7.00
C GLN A 68 -10.58 9.70 6.06
N GLY A 69 -10.04 10.13 4.93
CA GLY A 69 -10.74 11.00 3.98
C GLY A 69 -10.73 12.48 4.34
N SER A 70 -10.12 12.89 5.46
CA SER A 70 -9.87 14.31 5.73
C SER A 70 -8.65 14.82 4.95
N VAL A 71 -8.63 16.12 4.65
CA VAL A 71 -7.50 16.75 3.93
C VAL A 71 -6.18 16.58 4.69
N VAL A 72 -6.22 16.69 6.01
CA VAL A 72 -5.03 16.66 6.88
C VAL A 72 -4.65 15.22 7.26
N GLY A 73 -5.58 14.26 7.20
CA GLY A 73 -5.36 12.88 7.67
C GLY A 73 -4.20 12.18 6.99
N SER A 74 -4.11 12.26 5.68
CA SER A 74 -3.01 11.65 4.91
C SER A 74 -1.66 12.30 5.23
N LEU A 75 -1.62 13.64 5.36
CA LEU A 75 -0.39 14.35 5.73
C LEU A 75 0.09 13.98 7.14
N LEU A 76 -0.84 13.86 8.10
CA LEU A 76 -0.52 13.45 9.46
C LEU A 76 -0.02 12.00 9.51
N PHE A 77 -0.58 11.12 8.68
CA PHE A 77 -0.12 9.75 8.59
C PHE A 77 1.29 9.67 8.00
N ILE A 78 1.57 10.38 6.90
CA ILE A 78 2.92 10.48 6.31
C ILE A 78 3.92 11.07 7.33
N ALA A 79 3.53 12.12 8.06
CA ALA A 79 4.39 12.67 9.10
C ALA A 79 4.66 11.65 10.22
N TYR A 80 3.66 10.85 10.60
CA TYR A 80 3.75 9.84 11.65
C TYR A 80 4.67 8.68 11.25
N THR A 81 4.68 8.30 9.97
CA THR A 81 5.43 7.14 9.45
C THR A 81 6.75 7.52 8.79
N GLY A 82 7.05 8.80 8.60
CA GLY A 82 8.15 9.25 7.77
C GLY A 82 9.57 8.88 8.22
N ASP A 83 9.77 8.30 9.41
CA ASP A 83 11.06 7.78 9.87
C ASP A 83 11.25 6.27 9.66
N ILE A 84 10.29 5.60 9.03
CA ILE A 84 10.42 4.18 8.67
C ILE A 84 11.57 3.95 7.69
N GLU A 85 11.86 4.93 6.82
CA GLU A 85 12.95 4.90 5.84
C GLU A 85 14.30 4.64 6.52
N GLU A 86 14.55 5.24 7.68
CA GLU A 86 15.78 5.07 8.45
C GLU A 86 16.01 3.59 8.85
N SER A 87 14.92 2.84 9.06
CA SER A 87 14.97 1.41 9.38
C SER A 87 15.21 0.54 8.14
N ILE A 88 14.82 1.01 6.95
CA ILE A 88 14.97 0.27 5.68
C ILE A 88 16.36 0.48 5.08
N ASP A 89 16.89 1.70 5.12
CA ASP A 89 18.15 2.10 4.49
C ASP A 89 19.35 1.26 4.96
N VAL A 90 19.32 0.78 6.21
CA VAL A 90 20.35 -0.08 6.79
C VAL A 90 20.58 -1.37 5.97
N TYR A 91 19.54 -1.85 5.27
CA TYR A 91 19.58 -3.13 4.54
C TYR A 91 19.92 -2.99 3.06
N SER A 92 20.17 -1.76 2.58
CA SER A 92 20.48 -1.48 1.16
C SER A 92 19.42 -2.08 0.21
N LEU A 93 18.15 -1.97 0.58
CA LEU A 93 16.99 -2.30 -0.23
C LEU A 93 16.42 -1.02 -0.83
N GLU A 94 16.05 -1.07 -2.10
CA GLU A 94 15.25 -0.01 -2.69
C GLU A 94 13.85 -0.06 -2.10
N HIS A 95 13.25 1.09 -1.83
CA HIS A 95 11.91 1.13 -1.25
C HIS A 95 11.08 2.26 -1.83
N ASP A 96 9.77 2.09 -1.74
CA ASP A 96 8.78 3.10 -2.08
C ASP A 96 7.65 3.05 -1.05
N LEU A 97 7.26 4.23 -0.56
CA LEU A 97 6.25 4.39 0.48
C LEU A 97 5.05 5.13 -0.09
N TYR A 98 3.90 4.50 -0.08
CA TYR A 98 2.66 5.11 -0.53
C TYR A 98 1.57 4.96 0.54
N ALA A 99 1.42 5.98 1.38
CA ALA A 99 0.55 5.96 2.56
C ALA A 99 0.89 4.79 3.51
N ASP A 100 0.02 3.81 3.60
CA ASP A 100 0.19 2.59 4.41
C ASP A 100 0.86 1.44 3.64
N ASP A 101 0.93 1.53 2.31
CA ASP A 101 1.61 0.55 1.47
C ASP A 101 3.12 0.80 1.46
N THR A 102 3.90 -0.17 1.91
CA THR A 102 5.37 -0.15 1.85
C THR A 102 5.86 -1.21 0.87
N GLN A 103 6.70 -0.81 -0.06
CA GLN A 103 7.28 -1.65 -1.08
C GLN A 103 8.78 -1.74 -0.87
N LEU A 104 9.32 -2.95 -0.84
CA LEU A 104 10.76 -3.20 -0.80
C LEU A 104 11.16 -3.91 -2.08
N LEU A 105 12.17 -3.41 -2.77
CA LEU A 105 12.66 -3.94 -4.03
C LEU A 105 14.16 -4.23 -3.93
N SER A 106 14.59 -5.32 -4.53
CA SER A 106 16.02 -5.60 -4.71
C SER A 106 16.29 -6.27 -6.03
N HIS A 107 17.37 -5.85 -6.66
CA HIS A 107 17.94 -6.46 -7.85
C HIS A 107 19.10 -7.35 -7.47
N MET A 108 19.21 -8.54 -8.11
CA MET A 108 20.22 -9.52 -7.73
C MET A 108 20.55 -10.50 -8.85
N CYS A 109 21.75 -11.07 -8.82
CA CYS A 109 22.09 -12.26 -9.60
C CYS A 109 21.64 -13.54 -8.87
N MET A 110 21.66 -14.69 -9.56
CA MET A 110 21.23 -15.97 -9.00
C MET A 110 22.03 -16.39 -7.75
N ALA A 111 23.32 -16.01 -7.68
CA ALA A 111 24.19 -16.34 -6.54
C ALA A 111 23.88 -15.51 -5.28
N GLU A 112 23.19 -14.39 -5.41
CA GLU A 112 22.89 -13.46 -4.32
C GLU A 112 21.50 -13.69 -3.69
N ILE A 113 20.69 -14.58 -4.25
CA ILE A 113 19.30 -14.78 -3.86
C ILE A 113 19.17 -15.01 -2.35
N GLN A 114 19.96 -15.93 -1.79
CA GLN A 114 19.90 -16.23 -0.37
C GLN A 114 20.26 -15.04 0.49
N HIS A 115 21.34 -14.34 0.15
CA HIS A 115 21.79 -13.14 0.89
C HIS A 115 20.74 -12.01 0.84
N ARG A 116 20.13 -11.79 -0.34
CA ARG A 116 19.08 -10.77 -0.51
C ARG A 116 17.78 -11.15 0.20
N ARG A 117 17.43 -12.43 0.20
CA ARG A 117 16.29 -12.93 0.99
C ARG A 117 16.49 -12.67 2.48
N GLU A 118 17.67 -12.96 3.02
CA GLU A 118 18.00 -12.68 4.42
C GLU A 118 17.94 -11.16 4.72
N ALA A 119 18.36 -10.32 3.78
CA ALA A 119 18.22 -8.87 3.90
C ALA A 119 16.75 -8.44 3.97
N PHE A 120 15.88 -8.99 3.13
CA PHE A 120 14.43 -8.75 3.21
C PHE A 120 13.84 -9.21 4.54
N GLU A 121 14.18 -10.43 5.00
CA GLU A 121 13.69 -10.97 6.27
C GLU A 121 14.08 -10.07 7.44
N ASN A 122 15.33 -9.66 7.52
CA ASN A 122 15.84 -8.77 8.57
C ASN A 122 15.21 -7.37 8.49
N CYS A 123 15.03 -6.82 7.28
CA CYS A 123 14.38 -5.53 7.06
C CYS A 123 12.91 -5.57 7.52
N VAL A 124 12.17 -6.60 7.16
CA VAL A 124 10.75 -6.74 7.56
C VAL A 124 10.63 -6.89 9.07
N LEU A 125 11.54 -7.61 9.73
CA LEU A 125 11.58 -7.70 11.20
C LEU A 125 11.87 -6.32 11.82
N ALA A 126 12.83 -5.55 11.29
CA ALA A 126 13.11 -4.20 11.77
C ALA A 126 11.90 -3.26 11.58
N ILE A 127 11.20 -3.36 10.44
CA ILE A 127 9.94 -2.63 10.20
C ILE A 127 8.88 -3.06 11.20
N GLN A 128 8.77 -4.34 11.53
CA GLN A 128 7.82 -4.84 12.53
C GLN A 128 8.10 -4.25 13.93
N ASP A 129 9.37 -4.20 14.35
CA ASP A 129 9.77 -3.61 15.61
C ASP A 129 9.52 -2.10 15.64
N TRP A 130 9.80 -1.42 14.52
CA TRP A 130 9.48 0.00 14.35
C TRP A 130 7.96 0.23 14.44
N CYS A 131 7.14 -0.58 13.75
CA CYS A 131 5.69 -0.52 13.84
C CYS A 131 5.19 -0.67 15.29
N ALA A 132 5.74 -1.65 16.02
CA ALA A 132 5.38 -1.88 17.42
C ALA A 132 5.70 -0.65 18.29
N SER A 133 6.85 0.01 18.07
CA SER A 133 7.23 1.25 18.77
C SER A 133 6.25 2.39 18.52
N ARG A 134 5.63 2.42 17.35
CA ARG A 134 4.63 3.41 16.90
C ARG A 134 3.18 2.98 17.14
N ARG A 135 2.95 1.85 17.81
CA ARG A 135 1.61 1.25 18.00
C ARG A 135 0.89 0.94 16.68
N LEU A 136 1.65 0.75 15.63
CA LEU A 136 1.20 0.21 14.36
C LEU A 136 1.40 -1.30 14.36
N GLN A 137 0.72 -1.99 13.47
CA GLN A 137 0.84 -3.43 13.33
C GLN A 137 0.98 -3.80 11.85
N LEU A 138 2.09 -4.47 11.52
CA LEU A 138 2.25 -5.12 10.22
C LEU A 138 1.25 -6.27 10.11
N ASN A 139 0.67 -6.43 8.93
CA ASN A 139 -0.25 -7.53 8.63
C ASN A 139 0.47 -8.64 7.87
N PRO A 140 0.90 -9.74 8.53
CA PRO A 140 1.61 -10.82 7.86
C PRO A 140 0.76 -11.54 6.80
N ASP A 141 -0.58 -11.61 7.01
CA ASP A 141 -1.49 -12.30 6.10
C ASP A 141 -1.68 -11.56 4.76
N LYS A 142 -1.36 -10.26 4.74
CA LYS A 142 -1.39 -9.42 3.54
C LYS A 142 -0.01 -9.08 3.00
N THR A 143 1.04 -9.49 3.70
CA THR A 143 2.40 -9.35 3.20
C THR A 143 2.62 -10.33 2.06
N GLU A 144 3.02 -9.82 0.91
CA GLU A 144 3.25 -10.62 -0.30
C GLU A 144 4.69 -10.48 -0.77
N ILE A 145 5.27 -11.54 -1.28
CA ILE A 145 6.53 -11.52 -2.01
C ILE A 145 6.33 -12.01 -3.44
N MET A 146 6.98 -11.35 -4.38
CA MET A 146 7.00 -11.76 -5.77
C MET A 146 8.41 -11.68 -6.36
N TRP A 147 8.75 -12.68 -7.15
CA TRP A 147 10.02 -12.74 -7.87
C TRP A 147 9.81 -12.44 -9.36
N PHE A 148 10.68 -11.60 -9.90
CA PHE A 148 10.66 -11.21 -11.30
C PHE A 148 11.89 -11.71 -12.05
N GLY A 149 11.68 -12.16 -13.26
CA GLY A 149 12.76 -12.58 -14.12
C GLY A 149 12.28 -13.27 -15.39
N SER A 150 13.22 -13.70 -16.20
CA SER A 150 12.88 -14.53 -17.36
C SER A 150 12.34 -15.89 -16.87
N ARG A 151 11.44 -16.50 -17.64
CA ARG A 151 10.89 -17.83 -17.36
C ARG A 151 11.98 -18.86 -17.06
N SER A 152 13.09 -18.81 -17.80
CA SER A 152 14.20 -19.72 -17.63
C SER A 152 14.95 -19.51 -16.29
N ASN A 153 15.01 -18.30 -15.78
CA ASN A 153 15.61 -18.00 -14.49
C ASN A 153 14.67 -18.38 -13.34
N LEU A 154 13.39 -18.05 -13.45
CA LEU A 154 12.37 -18.41 -12.46
C LEU A 154 12.26 -19.93 -12.30
N ALA A 155 12.34 -20.69 -13.40
CA ALA A 155 12.27 -22.15 -13.38
C ALA A 155 13.46 -22.86 -12.70
N LYS A 156 14.55 -22.16 -12.44
CA LYS A 156 15.75 -22.68 -11.74
C LYS A 156 15.65 -22.52 -10.22
N LEU A 157 14.66 -21.79 -9.73
CA LEU A 157 14.52 -21.48 -8.32
C LEU A 157 13.70 -22.57 -7.61
N HIS A 158 14.16 -22.98 -6.44
CA HIS A 158 13.39 -23.87 -5.58
C HIS A 158 12.47 -23.04 -4.67
N MET A 159 11.26 -23.54 -4.44
CA MET A 159 10.26 -22.82 -3.62
C MET A 159 10.79 -22.48 -2.23
N ASP A 160 11.59 -23.35 -1.61
CA ASP A 160 12.19 -23.12 -0.30
C ASP A 160 13.15 -21.90 -0.27
N ASP A 161 13.78 -21.58 -1.41
CA ASP A 161 14.68 -20.44 -1.54
C ASP A 161 13.93 -19.12 -1.78
N LEU A 162 12.65 -19.21 -2.16
CA LEU A 162 11.83 -18.07 -2.54
C LEU A 162 10.93 -17.55 -1.42
N CYS A 163 10.73 -18.35 -0.36
CA CYS A 163 9.88 -17.99 0.77
C CYS A 163 10.60 -17.01 1.70
N LEU A 164 9.87 -16.04 2.27
CA LEU A 164 10.34 -15.23 3.39
C LEU A 164 9.95 -15.86 4.71
N ARG A 165 10.88 -15.91 5.66
CA ARG A 165 10.66 -16.44 7.01
C ARG A 165 10.68 -15.31 8.03
N LEU A 166 9.52 -14.98 8.57
CA LEU A 166 9.34 -13.90 9.55
C LEU A 166 8.96 -14.51 10.90
N GLY A 167 9.97 -14.91 11.68
CA GLY A 167 9.74 -15.61 12.94
C GLY A 167 9.01 -16.94 12.73
N SER A 168 7.76 -17.03 13.19
CA SER A 168 6.90 -18.22 13.01
C SER A 168 6.11 -18.24 11.70
N PHE A 169 6.10 -17.13 10.95
CA PHE A 169 5.36 -16.99 9.69
C PHE A 169 6.27 -17.30 8.50
N VAL A 170 5.69 -18.00 7.52
CA VAL A 170 6.34 -18.28 6.22
C VAL A 170 5.47 -17.68 5.14
N ILE A 171 6.02 -16.71 4.40
CA ILE A 171 5.34 -16.07 3.28
C ILE A 171 5.82 -16.73 2.00
N ASN A 172 4.90 -17.40 1.32
CA ASN A 172 5.18 -18.03 0.05
C ASN A 172 5.13 -17.00 -1.09
N PRO A 173 5.94 -17.18 -2.15
CA PRO A 173 5.92 -16.28 -3.28
C PRO A 173 4.58 -16.37 -4.03
N SER A 174 4.04 -15.22 -4.39
CA SER A 174 2.82 -15.07 -5.18
C SER A 174 3.13 -15.10 -6.67
N GLU A 175 2.30 -15.78 -7.48
CA GLU A 175 2.40 -15.76 -8.95
C GLU A 175 1.96 -14.41 -9.53
N THR A 176 1.02 -13.74 -8.85
CA THR A 176 0.54 -12.40 -9.19
C THR A 176 0.32 -11.60 -7.92
N VAL A 177 0.77 -10.35 -7.90
CA VAL A 177 0.52 -9.42 -6.80
C VAL A 177 -0.22 -8.19 -7.29
N ARG A 178 -0.98 -7.55 -6.39
CA ARG A 178 -1.64 -6.30 -6.69
C ARG A 178 -0.89 -5.14 -6.04
N ASN A 179 -0.18 -4.38 -6.86
CA ASN A 179 0.53 -3.20 -6.41
C ASN A 179 -0.15 -1.91 -6.90
N LEU A 180 -0.56 -1.02 -5.99
CA LEU A 180 -1.26 0.25 -6.27
C LEU A 180 -2.37 0.11 -7.33
N GLY A 181 -3.13 -1.00 -7.24
CA GLY A 181 -4.25 -1.27 -8.15
C GLY A 181 -3.90 -2.03 -9.43
N VAL A 182 -2.62 -2.18 -9.78
CA VAL A 182 -2.14 -2.93 -10.93
C VAL A 182 -1.77 -4.36 -10.55
N LEU A 183 -2.15 -5.35 -11.36
CA LEU A 183 -1.72 -6.73 -11.21
C LEU A 183 -0.40 -6.93 -11.95
N LEU A 184 0.61 -7.37 -11.22
CA LEU A 184 1.92 -7.72 -11.73
C LEU A 184 2.05 -9.25 -11.78
N ASP A 185 2.76 -9.77 -12.77
CA ASP A 185 3.16 -11.18 -12.89
C ASP A 185 4.69 -11.29 -12.95
N GLY A 186 5.25 -12.45 -12.64
CA GLY A 186 6.69 -12.67 -12.52
C GLY A 186 7.49 -12.42 -13.80
N GLU A 187 6.87 -12.44 -14.97
CA GLU A 187 7.50 -12.10 -16.26
C GLU A 187 7.23 -10.64 -16.68
N LEU A 188 6.48 -9.86 -15.85
CA LEU A 188 6.03 -8.49 -16.15
C LEU A 188 5.30 -8.37 -17.49
N THR A 189 4.55 -9.41 -17.86
CA THR A 189 3.77 -9.41 -19.11
C THR A 189 2.51 -8.56 -19.00
N ILE A 190 2.07 -8.26 -17.74
CA ILE A 190 0.86 -7.51 -17.41
C ILE A 190 -0.43 -8.07 -18.03
N ARG A 191 -0.36 -9.26 -18.62
CA ARG A 191 -1.53 -9.94 -19.22
C ARG A 191 -2.67 -10.13 -18.22
N PRO A 192 -2.44 -10.55 -16.95
CA PRO A 192 -3.50 -10.69 -15.95
C PRO A 192 -4.23 -9.37 -15.70
N HIS A 193 -3.50 -8.26 -15.64
CA HIS A 193 -4.08 -6.93 -15.45
C HIS A 193 -4.93 -6.50 -16.64
N ILE A 194 -4.41 -6.65 -17.87
CA ILE A 194 -5.15 -6.32 -19.10
C ILE A 194 -6.45 -7.12 -19.17
N ALA A 195 -6.40 -8.43 -18.94
CA ALA A 195 -7.58 -9.29 -18.99
C ALA A 195 -8.64 -8.86 -17.96
N ARG A 196 -8.23 -8.56 -16.72
CA ARG A 196 -9.11 -8.09 -15.66
C ARG A 196 -9.72 -6.73 -15.98
N THR A 197 -8.91 -5.78 -16.44
CA THR A 197 -9.36 -4.43 -16.81
C THR A 197 -10.36 -4.48 -17.96
N ALA A 198 -10.05 -5.23 -19.02
CA ALA A 198 -10.96 -5.43 -20.16
C ALA A 198 -12.30 -6.05 -19.72
N SER A 199 -12.27 -7.09 -18.89
CA SER A 199 -13.47 -7.73 -18.34
C SER A 199 -14.30 -6.73 -17.54
N THR A 200 -13.68 -5.92 -16.69
CA THR A 200 -14.33 -4.89 -15.88
C THR A 200 -14.95 -3.79 -16.76
N CYS A 201 -14.23 -3.31 -17.78
CA CYS A 201 -14.73 -2.33 -18.73
C CYS A 201 -15.96 -2.86 -19.49
N VAL A 202 -15.90 -4.10 -19.98
CA VAL A 202 -17.04 -4.75 -20.67
C VAL A 202 -18.24 -4.90 -19.73
N PHE A 203 -18.02 -5.25 -18.46
CA PHE A 203 -19.08 -5.30 -17.46
C PHE A 203 -19.76 -3.94 -17.28
N HIS A 204 -18.98 -2.86 -17.10
CA HIS A 204 -19.55 -1.52 -16.97
C HIS A 204 -20.26 -1.07 -18.23
N LEU A 205 -19.71 -1.31 -19.42
CA LEU A 205 -20.35 -0.97 -20.69
C LEU A 205 -21.72 -1.67 -20.86
N ARG A 206 -21.81 -2.95 -20.47
CA ARG A 206 -23.09 -3.68 -20.49
C ARG A 206 -24.12 -3.04 -19.57
N ARG A 207 -23.74 -2.63 -18.36
CA ARG A 207 -24.63 -1.93 -17.42
C ARG A 207 -25.04 -0.56 -17.94
N LEU A 208 -24.09 0.23 -18.44
CA LEU A 208 -24.37 1.56 -19.01
C LEU A 208 -25.28 1.48 -20.22
N ARG A 209 -25.18 0.43 -21.05
CA ARG A 209 -26.10 0.20 -22.17
C ARG A 209 -27.54 0.08 -21.71
N GLN A 210 -27.83 -0.51 -20.56
CA GLN A 210 -29.17 -0.62 -20.00
C GLN A 210 -29.70 0.74 -19.56
N LEU A 211 -28.83 1.64 -19.07
CA LEU A 211 -29.17 2.97 -18.59
C LEU A 211 -29.32 4.01 -19.73
N ARG A 212 -28.91 3.68 -20.97
CA ARG A 212 -28.86 4.62 -22.12
C ARG A 212 -30.18 5.33 -22.39
N ARG A 213 -31.31 4.70 -22.07
CA ARG A 213 -32.65 5.28 -22.30
C ARG A 213 -33.12 6.21 -21.18
N LEU A 214 -32.41 6.17 -20.02
CA LEU A 214 -32.78 6.89 -18.80
C LEU A 214 -31.90 8.11 -18.54
N ALA A 215 -30.75 8.21 -19.21
CA ALA A 215 -29.77 9.27 -19.03
C ALA A 215 -29.55 10.04 -20.33
N ASP A 216 -29.31 11.34 -20.22
CA ASP A 216 -28.96 12.20 -21.35
C ASP A 216 -27.52 11.90 -21.83
N GLN A 217 -27.17 12.44 -23.00
CA GLN A 217 -25.87 12.18 -23.63
C GLN A 217 -24.71 12.66 -22.77
N SER A 218 -24.84 13.81 -22.10
CA SER A 218 -23.75 14.38 -21.28
C SER A 218 -23.46 13.54 -20.05
N THR A 219 -24.51 13.06 -19.39
CA THR A 219 -24.40 12.13 -18.26
C THR A 219 -23.79 10.80 -18.70
N MET A 220 -24.19 10.27 -19.86
CA MET A 220 -23.65 9.02 -20.38
C MET A 220 -22.17 9.14 -20.71
N GLN A 221 -21.73 10.25 -21.31
CA GLN A 221 -20.32 10.52 -21.59
C GLN A 221 -19.49 10.54 -20.29
N ARG A 222 -19.97 11.24 -19.25
CA ARG A 222 -19.31 11.27 -17.92
C ARG A 222 -19.20 9.88 -17.31
N LEU A 223 -20.25 9.08 -17.37
CA LEU A 223 -20.24 7.71 -16.85
C LEU A 223 -19.24 6.82 -17.59
N VAL A 224 -19.18 6.91 -18.93
CA VAL A 224 -18.17 6.20 -19.73
C VAL A 224 -16.75 6.66 -19.38
N SER A 225 -16.53 7.97 -19.24
CA SER A 225 -15.21 8.50 -18.85
C SER A 225 -14.77 7.96 -17.49
N VAL A 226 -15.63 7.97 -16.48
CA VAL A 226 -15.29 7.53 -15.11
C VAL A 226 -15.13 6.01 -15.01
N PHE A 227 -16.04 5.24 -15.61
CA PHE A 227 -16.06 3.78 -15.40
C PHE A 227 -15.22 2.99 -16.41
N VAL A 228 -14.87 3.59 -17.54
CA VAL A 228 -14.13 2.91 -18.62
C VAL A 228 -12.81 3.62 -18.91
N ILE A 229 -12.86 4.90 -19.34
CA ILE A 229 -11.66 5.60 -19.82
C ILE A 229 -10.66 5.80 -18.68
N ALA A 230 -11.08 6.31 -17.54
CA ALA A 230 -10.21 6.54 -16.38
C ALA A 230 -9.49 5.26 -15.92
N ARG A 231 -10.11 4.08 -16.07
CA ARG A 231 -9.46 2.80 -15.74
C ARG A 231 -8.37 2.41 -16.73
N LEU A 232 -8.57 2.74 -18.02
CA LEU A 232 -7.59 2.49 -19.07
C LEU A 232 -6.40 3.45 -18.94
N ASP A 233 -6.68 4.75 -18.68
CA ASP A 233 -5.65 5.77 -18.55
C ASP A 233 -4.78 5.55 -17.29
N TYR A 234 -5.37 5.21 -16.16
CA TYR A 234 -4.66 4.95 -14.92
C TYR A 234 -3.59 3.87 -15.11
N TRP A 235 -3.96 2.79 -15.79
CA TRP A 235 -3.06 1.69 -16.06
C TRP A 235 -1.88 2.09 -16.98
N ILE A 236 -2.15 2.85 -18.05
CA ILE A 236 -1.12 3.28 -19.01
C ILE A 236 -0.07 4.14 -18.31
N GLN A 237 -0.50 5.10 -17.50
CA GLN A 237 0.39 5.98 -16.74
C GLN A 237 1.24 5.20 -15.72
N TYR A 238 0.62 4.30 -14.98
CA TYR A 238 1.32 3.47 -14.00
C TYR A 238 2.36 2.57 -14.67
N TRP A 239 1.99 1.91 -15.77
CA TRP A 239 2.90 1.02 -16.50
C TRP A 239 4.09 1.75 -17.11
N LEU A 240 3.90 2.93 -17.66
CA LEU A 240 4.98 3.75 -18.20
C LEU A 240 5.99 4.13 -17.11
N ASN A 241 5.52 4.54 -15.94
CA ASN A 241 6.37 4.90 -14.81
C ASN A 241 7.09 3.67 -14.25
N TYR A 242 6.39 2.56 -14.06
CA TYR A 242 6.97 1.33 -13.50
C TYR A 242 7.97 0.68 -14.44
N ARG A 243 7.73 0.75 -15.76
CA ARG A 243 8.68 0.27 -16.77
C ARG A 243 9.97 1.09 -16.79
N LEU A 244 9.91 2.38 -16.53
CA LEU A 244 11.10 3.22 -16.42
C LEU A 244 11.95 2.86 -15.20
N LEU A 245 11.32 2.53 -14.06
CA LEU A 245 12.00 2.04 -12.86
C LEU A 245 12.63 0.65 -13.07
N LEU A 246 11.98 -0.22 -13.84
CA LEU A 246 12.45 -1.58 -14.11
C LEU A 246 13.39 -1.69 -15.33
N TRP A 247 13.49 -0.66 -16.17
CA TRP A 247 14.38 -0.65 -17.36
C TRP A 247 15.86 -0.42 -17.03
N HIS A 248 16.17 -0.15 -15.80
CA HIS A 248 17.54 -0.26 -15.28
C HIS A 248 17.90 -1.71 -14.89
N LEU A 249 17.02 -2.68 -15.24
CA LEU A 249 17.20 -4.13 -15.22
C LEU A 249 17.85 -4.61 -16.50
#